data_46b8cd7d2ec5c47f9c62aa857e7d11aa
#
_entry.id   46b8cd7d2ec5c47f9c62aa857e7d11aa
#
_cell.length_a   1.000
_cell.length_b   1.000
_cell.length_c   1.000
_cell.angle_alpha   90.00
_cell.angle_beta   90.00
_cell.angle_gamma   90.00
#
_symmetry.space_group_name_H-M   'P 1'
#
loop_
_entity.id
_entity.type
_entity.pdbx_description
1 polymer ?
#
loop_
_entity_poly.entity_id
_entity_poly.type
_entity_poly.pdbx_seq_one_letter_code
_entity_poly.pdbx_strand_id
1 'polypeptide(L)'
;MKKLIVILCGVIWASEAVAVTQIIPAGEDVTGGDVHTVVTQQVYGTTRNFTVSGNQQIMSGGKSYNSVIYPYGQQNVEAGGVSYNTNVAYDALQNVNGTAYSSTVDTRGTIDVNN
;
A
#
# COMPACT_ATOMS: atom_id res chain seq x y z
N MET A 1 -2.84 -20.58 -14.71
CA MET A 1 -3.30 -19.82 -14.47
C MET A 1 -3.12 -19.21 -13.45
N LYS A 2 -3.04 -18.35 -13.23
CA LYS A 2 -2.86 -17.77 -12.23
C LYS A 2 -3.90 -17.59 -11.47
N LYS A 3 -3.87 -17.66 -10.38
CA LYS A 3 -4.76 -17.43 -9.58
C LYS A 3 -4.70 -16.16 -9.15
N LEU A 4 -5.46 -15.38 -9.48
CA LEU A 4 -5.48 -14.10 -8.97
C LEU A 4 -6.28 -14.15 -7.76
N ILE A 5 -5.67 -13.90 -6.67
CA ILE A 5 -6.39 -13.85 -5.44
C ILE A 5 -6.70 -12.45 -5.14
N VAL A 6 -7.95 -12.10 -5.27
CA VAL A 6 -8.37 -10.76 -4.95
C VAL A 6 -9.08 -10.83 -3.64
N ILE A 7 -8.49 -10.27 -2.62
CA ILE A 7 -9.07 -10.29 -1.31
C ILE A 7 -9.74 -8.97 -1.10
N LEU A 8 -11.03 -8.94 -1.31
CA LEU A 8 -11.74 -7.70 -1.31
C LEU A 8 -11.96 -7.12 0.05
N CYS A 9 -12.17 -7.94 1.02
CA CYS A 9 -12.46 -7.47 2.35
C CYS A 9 -11.27 -7.47 3.25
N GLY A 10 -10.14 -7.87 2.75
CA GLY A 10 -8.96 -7.92 3.56
C GLY A 10 -8.97 -8.99 4.62
N VAL A 11 -9.85 -9.95 4.51
CA VAL A 11 -9.90 -11.01 5.50
C VAL A 11 -9.08 -12.18 5.01
N ILE A 12 -8.09 -12.54 5.78
CA ILE A 12 -7.23 -13.66 5.45
C ILE A 12 -7.43 -14.72 6.48
N TRP A 13 -7.83 -15.86 6.02
CA TRP A 13 -8.14 -16.95 6.92
C TRP A 13 -7.02 -17.92 7.17
N ALA A 14 -5.85 -17.60 6.73
CA ALA A 14 -4.73 -18.49 6.89
C ALA A 14 -4.41 -18.65 8.37
N SER A 15 -4.28 -19.83 8.81
CA SER A 15 -3.88 -20.07 10.18
C SER A 15 -2.38 -19.96 10.31
N GLU A 16 -1.66 -19.94 9.23
CA GLU A 16 -0.24 -19.77 9.27
C GLU A 16 0.11 -18.56 8.49
N ALA A 17 1.25 -17.99 8.72
CA ALA A 17 1.68 -16.81 8.02
C ALA A 17 2.07 -17.20 6.60
N VAL A 18 1.21 -16.92 5.67
CA VAL A 18 1.45 -17.22 4.27
C VAL A 18 1.50 -15.90 3.53
N ALA A 19 2.56 -15.69 2.77
CA ALA A 19 2.67 -14.48 1.96
C ALA A 19 1.60 -14.49 0.89
N VAL A 20 0.85 -13.41 0.79
CA VAL A 20 -0.26 -13.29 -0.14
C VAL A 20 -0.05 -12.04 -0.97
N THR A 21 -0.28 -12.14 -2.26
CA THR A 21 -0.26 -10.98 -3.13
C THR A 21 -1.70 -10.62 -3.49
N GLN A 22 -2.04 -9.37 -3.24
CA GLN A 22 -3.34 -8.84 -3.60
C GLN A 22 -3.12 -7.84 -4.72
N ILE A 23 -3.91 -7.92 -5.77
CA ILE A 23 -3.73 -7.02 -6.90
C ILE A 23 -4.97 -6.16 -7.06
N ILE A 24 -4.76 -4.86 -7.15
CA ILE A 24 -5.81 -3.92 -7.50
C ILE A 24 -5.55 -3.57 -8.96
N PRO A 25 -6.32 -4.13 -9.89
CA PRO A 25 -6.03 -3.96 -11.31
C PRO A 25 -6.27 -2.54 -11.78
N ALA A 26 -5.67 -2.19 -12.89
CA ALA A 26 -5.91 -0.91 -13.52
C ALA A 26 -7.40 -0.75 -13.79
N GLY A 27 -7.92 0.42 -13.49
CA GLY A 27 -9.35 0.69 -13.68
C GLY A 27 -10.21 0.41 -12.47
N GLU A 28 -9.68 -0.32 -11.48
CA GLU A 28 -10.43 -0.59 -10.26
C GLU A 28 -10.20 0.53 -9.26
N ASP A 29 -11.24 0.89 -8.52
CA ASP A 29 -11.16 1.92 -7.50
C ASP A 29 -11.76 1.32 -6.24
N VAL A 30 -10.93 1.03 -5.25
CA VAL A 30 -11.34 0.33 -4.05
C VAL A 30 -11.19 1.26 -2.86
N THR A 31 -12.26 1.40 -2.10
CA THR A 31 -12.29 2.27 -0.93
C THR A 31 -12.40 1.44 0.33
N GLY A 32 -11.49 1.69 1.26
CA GLY A 32 -11.52 1.05 2.56
C GLY A 32 -10.97 -0.37 2.54
N GLY A 33 -9.95 -0.60 3.26
CA GLY A 33 -9.38 -1.94 3.37
C GLY A 33 -8.10 -1.93 4.14
N ASP A 34 -7.59 -3.11 4.41
CA ASP A 34 -6.37 -3.29 5.14
C ASP A 34 -5.40 -4.13 4.34
N VAL A 35 -4.14 -3.73 4.35
CA VAL A 35 -3.07 -4.57 3.84
C VAL A 35 -2.39 -5.17 5.06
N HIS A 36 -2.68 -6.43 5.33
CA HIS A 36 -2.17 -7.11 6.53
C HIS A 36 -0.68 -7.39 6.41
N THR A 37 -0.09 -7.75 7.52
CA THR A 37 1.38 -7.90 7.59
C THR A 37 1.94 -8.92 6.61
N VAL A 38 1.17 -9.93 6.24
CA VAL A 38 1.67 -10.94 5.32
C VAL A 38 1.27 -10.64 3.87
N VAL A 39 0.64 -9.51 3.64
CA VAL A 39 0.11 -9.19 2.32
C VAL A 39 1.00 -8.17 1.62
N THR A 40 1.28 -8.43 0.35
CA THR A 40 1.83 -7.43 -0.56
C THR A 40 0.72 -7.06 -1.52
N GLN A 41 0.33 -5.79 -1.48
CA GLN A 41 -0.71 -5.32 -2.38
C GLN A 41 -0.06 -4.54 -3.51
N GLN A 42 -0.34 -4.92 -4.73
CA GLN A 42 0.15 -4.22 -5.91
C GLN A 42 -1.00 -3.43 -6.50
N VAL A 43 -0.86 -2.12 -6.52
CA VAL A 43 -1.93 -1.23 -6.92
C VAL A 43 -1.63 -0.67 -8.31
N TYR A 44 -2.36 -1.18 -9.28
CA TYR A 44 -2.31 -0.65 -10.64
C TYR A 44 -3.50 0.28 -10.87
N GLY A 45 -4.52 0.16 -10.06
CA GLY A 45 -5.70 1.01 -10.09
C GLY A 45 -5.63 2.06 -9.01
N THR A 46 -6.72 2.22 -8.26
CA THR A 46 -6.81 3.24 -7.21
C THR A 46 -7.25 2.64 -5.89
N THR A 47 -6.58 3.01 -4.83
CA THR A 47 -7.02 2.66 -3.47
C THR A 47 -7.30 3.93 -2.69
N ARG A 48 -8.30 3.87 -1.80
CA ARG A 48 -8.69 5.00 -0.97
C ARG A 48 -8.90 4.54 0.46
N ASN A 49 -8.34 5.26 1.38
CA ASN A 49 -8.55 5.02 2.83
C ASN A 49 -8.13 3.63 3.26
N PHE A 50 -6.97 3.20 2.82
CA PHE A 50 -6.43 1.90 3.23
C PHE A 50 -5.51 2.07 4.42
N THR A 51 -5.48 1.05 5.28
CA THR A 51 -4.45 0.93 6.29
C THR A 51 -3.45 -0.10 5.84
N VAL A 52 -2.18 0.14 6.06
CA VAL A 52 -1.13 -0.72 5.54
C VAL A 52 -0.25 -1.17 6.69
N SER A 53 -0.39 -2.42 7.05
CA SER A 53 0.50 -3.06 8.03
C SER A 53 1.51 -3.96 7.33
N GLY A 54 1.26 -4.32 6.10
CA GLY A 54 2.15 -5.11 5.27
C GLY A 54 2.87 -4.23 4.28
N ASN A 55 2.80 -4.57 3.02
CA ASN A 55 3.52 -3.86 1.97
C ASN A 55 2.53 -3.48 0.88
N GLN A 56 2.44 -2.18 0.61
CA GLN A 56 1.61 -1.70 -0.49
C GLN A 56 2.53 -1.10 -1.55
N GLN A 57 2.47 -1.63 -2.75
CA GLN A 57 3.27 -1.14 -3.87
C GLN A 57 2.35 -0.41 -4.83
N ILE A 58 2.58 0.88 -5.00
CA ILE A 58 1.81 1.67 -5.95
C ILE A 58 2.57 1.61 -7.26
N MET A 59 2.06 0.82 -8.19
CA MET A 59 2.75 0.53 -9.42
C MET A 59 2.55 1.68 -10.43
N SER A 60 3.23 1.60 -11.55
CA SER A 60 3.10 2.62 -12.58
C SER A 60 1.63 2.73 -12.99
N GLY A 61 1.10 3.93 -12.96
CA GLY A 61 -0.30 4.19 -13.25
C GLY A 61 -1.22 4.06 -12.06
N GLY A 62 -0.75 3.46 -10.96
CA GLY A 62 -1.55 3.30 -9.76
C GLY A 62 -1.61 4.56 -8.94
N LYS A 63 -2.63 4.68 -8.10
CA LYS A 63 -2.82 5.81 -7.21
C LYS A 63 -3.32 5.35 -5.86
N SER A 64 -2.85 6.01 -4.83
CA SER A 64 -3.28 5.73 -3.48
C SER A 64 -3.69 7.04 -2.83
N TYR A 65 -4.85 7.07 -2.21
CA TYR A 65 -5.35 8.26 -1.52
C TYR A 65 -5.60 7.95 -0.06
N ASN A 66 -5.10 8.80 0.80
CA ASN A 66 -5.42 8.75 2.24
C ASN A 66 -5.06 7.43 2.90
N SER A 67 -3.90 6.90 2.57
CA SER A 67 -3.42 5.68 3.21
C SER A 67 -2.75 6.00 4.54
N VAL A 68 -2.89 5.10 5.48
CA VAL A 68 -2.20 5.19 6.76
C VAL A 68 -1.28 3.97 6.84
N ILE A 69 0.01 4.22 6.94
CA ILE A 69 0.98 3.14 7.06
C ILE A 69 1.19 2.92 8.54
N TYR A 70 0.81 1.75 9.02
CA TYR A 70 0.91 1.41 10.43
C TYR A 70 2.36 1.01 10.77
N PRO A 71 2.68 0.93 12.07
CA PRO A 71 4.05 0.55 12.45
C PRO A 71 4.50 -0.71 11.75
N TYR A 72 5.73 -0.65 11.23
CA TYR A 72 6.36 -1.74 10.48
C TYR A 72 5.73 -2.00 9.11
N GLY A 73 4.69 -1.25 8.75
CA GLY A 73 4.15 -1.31 7.40
C GLY A 73 5.02 -0.51 6.44
N GLN A 74 4.79 -0.72 5.17
CA GLN A 74 5.61 -0.11 4.14
C GLN A 74 4.76 0.21 2.92
N GLN A 75 4.97 1.38 2.37
CA GLN A 75 4.38 1.72 1.08
C GLN A 75 5.50 2.08 0.14
N ASN A 76 5.54 1.42 -1.01
CA ASN A 76 6.51 1.71 -2.04
C ASN A 76 5.78 2.34 -3.22
N VAL A 77 6.12 3.58 -3.53
CA VAL A 77 5.55 4.27 -4.68
C VAL A 77 6.53 4.13 -5.82
N GLU A 78 6.22 3.24 -6.75
CA GLU A 78 7.15 2.94 -7.83
C GLU A 78 7.14 4.05 -8.87
N ALA A 79 8.10 4.02 -9.78
CA ALA A 79 8.14 5.02 -10.84
C ALA A 79 6.83 5.00 -11.60
N GLY A 80 6.21 6.15 -11.76
CA GLY A 80 4.90 6.26 -12.41
C GLY A 80 3.72 6.08 -11.48
N GLY A 81 3.95 5.67 -10.24
CA GLY A 81 2.88 5.60 -9.25
C GLY A 81 2.76 6.90 -8.50
N VAL A 82 1.62 7.13 -7.87
CA VAL A 82 1.35 8.37 -7.16
C VAL A 82 0.63 8.08 -5.86
N SER A 83 1.06 8.73 -4.79
CA SER A 83 0.32 8.67 -3.54
C SER A 83 -0.09 10.08 -3.12
N TYR A 84 -1.26 10.16 -2.47
CA TYR A 84 -1.79 11.43 -1.97
C TYR A 84 -2.17 11.27 -0.51
N ASN A 85 -1.73 12.19 0.31
CA ASN A 85 -2.12 12.26 1.73
C ASN A 85 -1.83 10.98 2.50
N THR A 86 -0.62 10.47 2.36
CA THR A 86 -0.22 9.29 3.11
C THR A 86 0.26 9.71 4.49
N ASN A 87 -0.20 9.01 5.50
CA ASN A 87 0.26 9.22 6.84
C ASN A 87 1.19 8.08 7.22
N VAL A 88 2.45 8.39 7.43
CA VAL A 88 3.46 7.40 7.77
C VAL A 88 3.61 7.40 9.28
N ALA A 89 3.06 6.40 9.92
CA ALA A 89 3.01 6.34 11.37
C ALA A 89 4.36 5.95 11.96
N TYR A 90 4.39 5.85 13.27
CA TYR A 90 5.56 5.49 14.02
C TYR A 90 6.17 4.19 13.48
N ASP A 91 7.43 4.18 13.23
CA ASP A 91 8.18 3.02 12.70
C ASP A 91 7.66 2.49 11.36
N ALA A 92 6.95 3.30 10.62
CA ALA A 92 6.50 2.91 9.29
C ALA A 92 7.43 3.53 8.24
N LEU A 93 7.30 3.08 7.00
CA LEU A 93 8.19 3.52 5.94
C LEU A 93 7.42 3.79 4.66
N GLN A 94 7.73 4.89 4.01
CA GLN A 94 7.27 5.14 2.65
C GLN A 94 8.50 5.36 1.76
N ASN A 95 8.68 4.52 0.77
CA ASN A 95 9.73 4.68 -0.23
C ASN A 95 9.12 5.30 -1.47
N VAL A 96 9.66 6.39 -1.94
CA VAL A 96 9.08 7.11 -3.07
C VAL A 96 10.05 7.13 -4.24
N ASN A 97 9.78 6.30 -5.23
CA ASN A 97 10.48 6.35 -6.50
C ASN A 97 9.62 7.01 -7.56
N GLY A 98 8.36 7.24 -7.25
CA GLY A 98 7.42 7.94 -8.10
C GLY A 98 7.12 9.30 -7.53
N THR A 99 5.86 9.58 -7.25
CA THR A 99 5.43 10.88 -6.76
C THR A 99 4.57 10.72 -5.51
N ALA A 100 4.83 11.54 -4.51
CA ALA A 100 4.01 11.57 -3.31
C ALA A 100 3.64 13.01 -3.01
N TYR A 101 2.35 13.23 -2.76
CA TYR A 101 1.84 14.54 -2.40
C TYR A 101 1.31 14.52 -0.98
N SER A 102 1.72 15.49 -0.21
CA SER A 102 1.14 15.72 1.13
C SER A 102 1.30 14.53 2.08
N SER A 103 2.45 13.90 2.04
CA SER A 103 2.72 12.85 3.02
C SER A 103 3.08 13.48 4.35
N THR A 104 2.63 12.87 5.43
CA THR A 104 3.01 13.29 6.77
C THR A 104 3.72 12.14 7.46
N VAL A 105 4.65 12.48 8.33
CA VAL A 105 5.46 11.49 9.01
C VAL A 105 5.34 11.69 10.50
N ASP A 106 5.00 10.64 11.18
CA ASP A 106 4.95 10.66 12.63
C ASP A 106 6.36 10.41 13.19
N THR A 107 6.50 10.48 14.50
CA THR A 107 7.78 10.24 15.16
C THR A 107 8.34 8.90 14.73
N ARG A 108 9.60 8.88 14.32
CA ARG A 108 10.29 7.66 13.88
C ARG A 108 9.72 7.02 12.61
N GLY A 109 8.74 7.63 11.98
CA GLY A 109 8.37 7.20 10.65
C GLY A 109 9.43 7.70 9.67
N THR A 110 9.48 7.13 8.49
CA THR A 110 10.47 7.49 7.49
C THR A 110 9.85 7.64 6.12
N ILE A 111 10.18 8.68 5.42
CA ILE A 111 9.88 8.82 4.02
C ILE A 111 11.20 8.91 3.29
N ASP A 112 11.44 7.97 2.39
CA ASP A 112 12.68 7.90 1.66
C ASP A 112 12.36 8.20 0.20
N VAL A 113 12.89 9.28 -0.31
CA VAL A 113 12.61 9.72 -1.68
C VAL A 113 13.82 9.41 -2.53
N ASN A 114 13.59 8.55 -3.51
CA ASN A 114 14.66 8.14 -4.40
C ASN A 114 14.35 8.63 -5.79
N ASN A 115 15.14 9.48 -6.33
CA ASN A 115 14.84 9.89 -7.63
C ASN A 115 15.96 10.59 -8.29
#